data_520bfcc5d3833b87d30d9c3211e1ecc1
#
_entry.id   520bfcc5d3833b87d30d9c3211e1ecc1
#
_cell.length_a   1.000
_cell.length_b   1.000
_cell.length_c   1.000
_cell.angle_alpha   90.00
_cell.angle_beta   90.00
_cell.angle_gamma   90.00
#
_symmetry.space_group_name_H-M   'P 1'
#
loop_
_entity.id
_entity.type
_entity.pdbx_description
1 polymer ?
#
loop_
_entity_poly.entity_id
_entity_poly.type
_entity_poly.pdbx_seq_one_letter_code
_entity_poly.pdbx_strand_id
1 'polypeptide(L)'
;MGTLTFRLATVVDAEQIRAIYNHEVMHTAATFDLVPRSLRDQVEWLEARSGAFSAIVAVDVADPAGAVAGEVVGFGALSPYKERAAYRTSVEDSVYVRRDRNGQGIGTLIVRELLSVAATSGFHAVFARINASGEGSIALHRKCGFELVGIELEVGRKFSRWHDVALMQHLIN
;
A
#
# COMPACT_ATOMS: atom_id res chain seq x y z
N MET A 1 6.18 9.53 21.77
CA MET A 1 5.68 9.00 20.51
C MET A 1 4.89 10.13 19.85
N GLY A 2 5.24 10.49 18.63
CA GLY A 2 4.47 11.47 17.88
C GLY A 2 3.04 11.00 17.62
N THR A 3 2.16 11.91 17.28
CA THR A 3 0.77 11.56 16.91
C THR A 3 0.74 11.11 15.47
N LEU A 4 0.29 9.87 15.21
CA LEU A 4 0.10 9.35 13.85
C LEU A 4 -1.19 9.93 13.25
N THR A 5 -1.08 10.57 12.09
CA THR A 5 -2.21 11.11 11.34
C THR A 5 -2.26 10.54 9.93
N PHE A 6 -3.45 10.51 9.33
CA PHE A 6 -3.67 10.04 7.97
C PHE A 6 -4.25 11.17 7.13
N ARG A 7 -3.74 11.32 5.91
CA ARG A 7 -4.24 12.30 4.93
C ARG A 7 -3.95 11.84 3.51
N LEU A 8 -4.58 12.49 2.56
CA LEU A 8 -4.23 12.31 1.15
C LEU A 8 -2.77 12.74 0.91
N ALA A 9 -2.08 11.95 0.11
CA ALA A 9 -0.75 12.31 -0.37
C ALA A 9 -0.82 13.45 -1.38
N THR A 10 0.20 14.28 -1.36
CA THR A 10 0.42 15.37 -2.31
C THR A 10 1.78 15.22 -2.98
N VAL A 11 2.06 16.00 -4.01
CA VAL A 11 3.37 15.98 -4.68
C VAL A 11 4.53 16.35 -3.75
N VAL A 12 4.25 17.06 -2.65
CA VAL A 12 5.26 17.38 -1.63
C VAL A 12 5.77 16.12 -0.92
N ASP A 13 4.94 15.07 -0.85
CA ASP A 13 5.28 13.79 -0.22
C ASP A 13 6.07 12.86 -1.15
N ALA A 14 6.22 13.23 -2.42
CA ALA A 14 6.75 12.35 -3.46
C ALA A 14 8.11 11.73 -3.08
N GLU A 15 9.04 12.55 -2.56
CA GLU A 15 10.37 12.05 -2.21
C GLU A 15 10.33 11.05 -1.04
N GLN A 16 9.52 11.30 -0.03
CA GLN A 16 9.40 10.40 1.12
C GLN A 16 8.71 9.09 0.74
N ILE A 17 7.65 9.15 -0.07
CA ILE A 17 6.98 7.97 -0.62
C ILE A 17 7.95 7.17 -1.49
N ARG A 18 8.68 7.85 -2.39
CA ARG A 18 9.68 7.24 -3.26
C ARG A 18 10.77 6.52 -2.47
N ALA A 19 11.28 7.13 -1.41
CA ALA A 19 12.30 6.53 -0.55
C ALA A 19 11.80 5.22 0.09
N ILE A 20 10.58 5.21 0.63
CA ILE A 20 9.95 4.01 1.20
C ILE A 20 9.78 2.94 0.12
N TYR A 21 9.20 3.29 -1.04
CA TYR A 21 8.92 2.35 -2.11
C TYR A 21 10.20 1.77 -2.73
N ASN A 22 11.17 2.61 -3.04
CA ASN A 22 12.43 2.19 -3.68
C ASN A 22 13.28 1.29 -2.76
N HIS A 23 13.16 1.44 -1.44
CA HIS A 23 13.76 0.48 -0.53
C HIS A 23 13.23 -0.94 -0.77
N GLU A 24 11.91 -1.09 -0.93
CA GLU A 24 11.29 -2.38 -1.21
C GLU A 24 11.66 -2.90 -2.62
N VAL A 25 11.73 -2.01 -3.61
CA VAL A 25 12.16 -2.38 -4.97
C VAL A 25 13.58 -2.96 -4.95
N MET A 26 14.50 -2.34 -4.25
CA MET A 26 15.92 -2.70 -4.28
C MET A 26 16.29 -3.86 -3.35
N HIS A 27 15.56 -4.05 -2.24
CA HIS A 27 16.03 -4.92 -1.17
C HIS A 27 15.09 -6.06 -0.81
N THR A 28 13.86 -6.07 -1.31
CA THR A 28 12.86 -7.07 -0.94
C THR A 28 12.04 -7.57 -2.14
N ALA A 29 11.26 -8.61 -1.91
CA ALA A 29 10.24 -9.08 -2.85
C ALA A 29 8.81 -8.64 -2.44
N ALA A 30 8.67 -7.60 -1.62
CA ALA A 30 7.36 -7.02 -1.26
C ALA A 30 6.69 -6.32 -2.45
N THR A 31 7.47 -5.87 -3.42
CA THR A 31 7.01 -5.46 -4.76
C THR A 31 7.81 -6.20 -5.82
N PHE A 32 7.17 -6.46 -6.96
CA PHE A 32 7.84 -7.08 -8.11
C PHE A 32 8.37 -6.04 -9.13
N ASP A 33 8.28 -4.74 -8.82
CA ASP A 33 9.02 -3.75 -9.60
C ASP A 33 10.54 -4.05 -9.48
N LEU A 34 11.22 -3.94 -10.61
CA LEU A 34 12.66 -4.24 -10.72
C LEU A 34 13.51 -2.98 -10.81
N VAL A 35 12.90 -1.85 -11.19
CA VAL A 35 13.58 -0.57 -11.40
C VAL A 35 13.05 0.44 -10.38
N PRO A 36 13.93 1.06 -9.58
CA PRO A 36 13.52 2.11 -8.67
C PRO A 36 12.93 3.32 -9.42
N ARG A 37 11.91 3.94 -8.85
CA ARG A 37 11.30 5.14 -9.41
C ARG A 37 12.24 6.34 -9.29
N SER A 38 12.33 7.14 -10.34
CA SER A 38 12.87 8.50 -10.23
C SER A 38 11.88 9.40 -9.46
N LEU A 39 12.33 10.58 -9.03
CA LEU A 39 11.41 11.55 -8.41
C LEU A 39 10.31 11.97 -9.38
N ARG A 40 10.63 12.12 -10.65
CA ARG A 40 9.65 12.43 -11.70
C ARG A 40 8.59 11.33 -11.82
N ASP A 41 8.99 10.05 -11.90
CA ASP A 41 8.03 8.94 -11.97
C ASP A 41 7.12 8.91 -10.75
N GLN A 42 7.65 9.23 -9.58
CA GLN A 42 6.86 9.27 -8.35
C GLN A 42 5.86 10.44 -8.33
N VAL A 43 6.25 11.61 -8.84
CA VAL A 43 5.34 12.75 -8.99
C VAL A 43 4.24 12.40 -10.00
N GLU A 44 4.60 11.90 -11.19
CA GLU A 44 3.64 11.47 -12.21
C GLU A 44 2.68 10.38 -11.67
N TRP A 45 3.18 9.44 -10.85
CA TRP A 45 2.36 8.43 -10.19
C TRP A 45 1.33 9.04 -9.23
N LEU A 46 1.68 10.10 -8.50
CA LEU A 46 0.75 10.82 -7.61
C LEU A 46 -0.28 11.61 -8.42
N GLU A 47 0.16 12.34 -9.44
CA GLU A 47 -0.70 13.18 -10.28
C GLU A 47 -1.71 12.37 -11.11
N ALA A 48 -1.36 11.16 -11.51
CA ALA A 48 -2.24 10.26 -12.23
C ALA A 48 -3.37 9.68 -11.35
N ARG A 49 -3.34 9.90 -10.02
CA ARG A 49 -4.30 9.36 -9.07
C ARG A 49 -5.31 10.40 -8.64
N SER A 50 -6.58 9.99 -8.54
CA SER A 50 -7.66 10.86 -8.11
C SER A 50 -8.80 10.07 -7.46
N GLY A 51 -9.64 10.75 -6.69
CA GLY A 51 -10.80 10.13 -6.03
C GLY A 51 -10.40 8.96 -5.14
N ALA A 52 -11.10 7.85 -5.27
CA ALA A 52 -10.82 6.62 -4.49
C ALA A 52 -9.44 6.01 -4.74
N PHE A 53 -8.78 6.36 -5.83
CA PHE A 53 -7.43 5.89 -6.16
C PHE A 53 -6.32 6.82 -5.68
N SER A 54 -6.64 7.94 -5.04
CA SER A 54 -5.65 8.81 -4.42
C SER A 54 -4.86 8.04 -3.37
N ALA A 55 -3.55 8.30 -3.33
CA ALA A 55 -2.72 7.70 -2.28
C ALA A 55 -3.00 8.39 -0.94
N ILE A 56 -2.90 7.62 0.13
CA ILE A 56 -2.91 8.11 1.51
C ILE A 56 -1.53 7.94 2.14
N VAL A 57 -1.16 8.86 3.02
CA VAL A 57 0.07 8.80 3.80
C VAL A 57 -0.26 8.73 5.29
N ALA A 58 0.53 7.92 6.00
CA ALA A 58 0.61 7.93 7.46
C ALA A 58 1.78 8.86 7.83
N VAL A 59 1.48 9.90 8.59
CA VAL A 59 2.42 10.95 8.97
C VAL A 59 2.61 10.94 10.47
N ASP A 60 3.87 10.88 10.91
CA ASP A 60 4.24 11.06 12.32
C ASP A 60 4.47 12.55 12.57
N VAL A 61 3.58 13.14 13.38
CA VAL A 61 3.64 14.55 13.72
C VAL A 61 4.24 14.69 15.11
N ALA A 62 5.46 15.21 15.17
CA ALA A 62 6.16 15.41 16.44
C ALA A 62 5.50 16.48 17.32
N ASP A 63 4.86 17.48 16.71
CA ASP A 63 4.11 18.54 17.37
C ASP A 63 2.79 18.82 16.61
N PRO A 64 1.63 18.39 17.14
CA PRO A 64 0.33 18.64 16.50
C PRO A 64 -0.04 20.12 16.38
N ALA A 65 0.56 21.00 17.16
CA ALA A 65 0.35 22.44 17.14
C ALA A 65 1.35 23.21 16.27
N GLY A 66 2.41 22.52 15.80
CA GLY A 66 3.51 23.13 15.05
C GLY A 66 3.32 23.01 13.53
N ALA A 67 3.74 24.03 12.81
CA ALA A 67 3.71 24.10 11.34
C ALA A 67 4.79 23.23 10.64
N VAL A 68 5.31 22.21 11.30
CA VAL A 68 6.32 21.32 10.74
C VAL A 68 5.59 20.22 9.96
N ALA A 69 5.84 20.14 8.65
CA ALA A 69 5.40 19.02 7.84
C ALA A 69 5.88 17.71 8.50
N GLY A 70 4.94 16.87 8.92
CA GLY A 70 5.26 15.62 9.61
C GLY A 70 6.02 14.66 8.69
N GLU A 71 6.67 13.68 9.27
CA GLU A 71 7.45 12.68 8.55
C GLU A 71 6.53 11.57 8.03
N VAL A 72 6.57 11.29 6.72
CA VAL A 72 5.84 10.16 6.14
C VAL A 72 6.48 8.85 6.58
N VAL A 73 5.73 8.05 7.32
CA VAL A 73 6.18 6.76 7.87
C VAL A 73 5.58 5.55 7.16
N GLY A 74 4.62 5.78 6.27
CA GLY A 74 4.02 4.77 5.42
C GLY A 74 3.01 5.38 4.47
N PHE A 75 2.64 4.62 3.46
CA PHE A 75 1.62 5.02 2.49
C PHE A 75 0.86 3.82 1.95
N GLY A 76 -0.31 4.08 1.38
CA GLY A 76 -1.09 3.07 0.69
C GLY A 76 -1.96 3.70 -0.40
N ALA A 77 -2.42 2.87 -1.31
CA ALA A 77 -3.33 3.28 -2.37
C ALA A 77 -4.18 2.10 -2.84
N LEU A 78 -5.36 2.39 -3.38
CA LEU A 78 -6.16 1.46 -4.14
C LEU A 78 -5.83 1.59 -5.63
N SER A 79 -5.95 0.49 -6.36
CA SER A 79 -5.81 0.45 -7.83
C SER A 79 -6.91 -0.41 -8.43
N PRO A 80 -7.31 -0.19 -9.69
CA PRO A 80 -8.26 -1.08 -10.37
C PRO A 80 -7.75 -2.52 -10.35
N TYR A 81 -8.63 -3.48 -10.03
CA TYR A 81 -8.24 -4.89 -9.95
C TYR A 81 -7.90 -5.47 -11.32
N LYS A 82 -8.75 -5.26 -12.32
CA LYS A 82 -8.57 -5.72 -13.71
C LYS A 82 -9.29 -4.78 -14.67
N GLU A 83 -8.85 -4.79 -15.95
CA GLU A 83 -9.33 -3.85 -16.96
C GLU A 83 -10.79 -4.08 -17.41
N ARG A 84 -11.30 -5.33 -17.40
CA ARG A 84 -12.66 -5.62 -17.90
C ARG A 84 -13.71 -4.93 -17.02
N ALA A 85 -14.71 -4.30 -17.66
CA ALA A 85 -15.71 -3.45 -17.03
C ALA A 85 -16.48 -4.11 -15.85
N ALA A 86 -16.71 -5.43 -15.90
CA ALA A 86 -17.37 -6.14 -14.81
C ALA A 86 -16.56 -6.16 -13.49
N TYR A 87 -15.25 -5.88 -13.53
CA TYR A 87 -14.39 -5.77 -12.34
C TYR A 87 -14.35 -4.36 -11.74
N ARG A 88 -15.12 -3.39 -12.25
CA ARG A 88 -15.07 -1.99 -11.78
C ARG A 88 -15.40 -1.81 -10.30
N THR A 89 -16.07 -2.77 -9.67
CA THR A 89 -16.38 -2.77 -8.23
C THR A 89 -15.36 -3.51 -7.38
N SER A 90 -14.26 -3.93 -7.99
CA SER A 90 -13.14 -4.61 -7.31
C SER A 90 -11.88 -3.76 -7.43
N VAL A 91 -11.12 -3.69 -6.36
CA VAL A 91 -9.86 -2.95 -6.29
C VAL A 91 -8.76 -3.81 -5.66
N GLU A 92 -7.52 -3.44 -5.92
CA GLU A 92 -6.35 -4.02 -5.28
C GLU A 92 -5.70 -2.96 -4.39
N ASP A 93 -5.33 -3.33 -3.17
CA ASP A 93 -4.61 -2.45 -2.27
C ASP A 93 -3.09 -2.59 -2.45
N SER A 94 -2.40 -1.55 -2.04
CA SER A 94 -0.95 -1.56 -1.85
C SER A 94 -0.63 -0.80 -0.59
N VAL A 95 0.20 -1.38 0.28
CA VAL A 95 0.62 -0.76 1.54
C VAL A 95 2.10 -0.96 1.78
N TYR A 96 2.77 0.13 2.13
CA TYR A 96 4.20 0.16 2.43
C TYR A 96 4.45 0.98 3.69
N VAL A 97 5.29 0.45 4.58
CA VAL A 97 5.68 1.11 5.82
C VAL A 97 7.20 1.23 5.85
N ARG A 98 7.70 2.38 6.29
CA ARG A 98 9.13 2.60 6.47
C ARG A 98 9.72 1.54 7.41
N ARG A 99 10.85 0.97 7.07
CA ARG A 99 11.43 -0.21 7.72
C ARG A 99 11.68 -0.04 9.21
N ASP A 100 12.18 1.11 9.63
CA ASP A 100 12.42 1.44 11.04
C ASP A 100 11.14 1.62 11.87
N ARG A 101 9.98 1.64 11.20
CA ARG A 101 8.66 1.78 11.81
C ARG A 101 7.81 0.50 11.70
N ASN A 102 8.40 -0.61 11.26
CA ASN A 102 7.72 -1.90 11.20
C ASN A 102 7.37 -2.41 12.60
N GLY A 103 6.30 -3.22 12.69
CA GLY A 103 5.83 -3.79 13.96
C GLY A 103 5.05 -2.82 14.86
N GLN A 104 4.88 -1.56 14.47
CA GLN A 104 4.14 -0.54 15.24
C GLN A 104 2.65 -0.45 14.89
N GLY A 105 2.14 -1.36 14.05
CA GLY A 105 0.73 -1.39 13.65
C GLY A 105 0.34 -0.40 12.55
N ILE A 106 1.27 0.41 12.04
CA ILE A 106 1.02 1.45 11.03
C ILE A 106 0.38 0.86 9.76
N GLY A 107 0.90 -0.27 9.25
CA GLY A 107 0.34 -0.93 8.09
C GLY A 107 -1.13 -1.35 8.28
N THR A 108 -1.47 -1.85 9.47
CA THR A 108 -2.87 -2.20 9.81
C THR A 108 -3.78 -0.97 9.74
N LEU A 109 -3.31 0.16 10.23
CA LEU A 109 -4.09 1.41 10.18
C LEU A 109 -4.24 1.91 8.75
N ILE A 110 -3.19 1.86 7.92
CA ILE A 110 -3.27 2.21 6.48
C ILE A 110 -4.29 1.34 5.76
N VAL A 111 -4.25 0.01 5.95
CA VAL A 111 -5.21 -0.90 5.29
C VAL A 111 -6.64 -0.59 5.73
N ARG A 112 -6.88 -0.30 7.02
CA ARG A 112 -8.21 0.11 7.50
C ARG A 112 -8.70 1.40 6.85
N GLU A 113 -7.84 2.39 6.67
CA GLU A 113 -8.18 3.62 5.94
C GLU A 113 -8.52 3.32 4.47
N LEU A 114 -7.75 2.45 3.79
CA LEU A 114 -8.06 2.02 2.43
C LEU A 114 -9.39 1.27 2.34
N LEU A 115 -9.72 0.41 3.31
CA LEU A 115 -11.02 -0.25 3.37
C LEU A 115 -12.17 0.74 3.58
N SER A 116 -11.97 1.78 4.40
CA SER A 116 -12.94 2.87 4.58
C SER A 116 -13.15 3.64 3.28
N VAL A 117 -12.08 3.98 2.56
CA VAL A 117 -12.16 4.60 1.23
C VAL A 117 -12.89 3.69 0.24
N ALA A 118 -12.57 2.40 0.23
CA ALA A 118 -13.24 1.44 -0.65
C ALA A 118 -14.75 1.36 -0.38
N ALA A 119 -15.15 1.27 0.90
CA ALA A 119 -16.54 1.23 1.31
C ALA A 119 -17.31 2.49 0.90
N THR A 120 -16.76 3.68 1.20
CA THR A 120 -17.41 4.96 0.88
C THR A 120 -17.46 5.24 -0.62
N SER A 121 -16.58 4.64 -1.40
CA SER A 121 -16.54 4.73 -2.87
C SER A 121 -17.41 3.70 -3.59
N GLY A 122 -18.10 2.82 -2.85
CA GLY A 122 -19.00 1.82 -3.42
C GLY A 122 -18.29 0.60 -4.03
N PHE A 123 -17.05 0.33 -3.68
CA PHE A 123 -16.40 -0.93 -4.03
C PHE A 123 -16.95 -2.08 -3.18
N HIS A 124 -16.97 -3.27 -3.77
CA HIS A 124 -17.49 -4.48 -3.13
C HIS A 124 -16.37 -5.42 -2.67
N ALA A 125 -15.28 -5.49 -3.40
CA ALA A 125 -14.18 -6.40 -3.08
C ALA A 125 -12.83 -5.67 -3.12
N VAL A 126 -12.00 -5.90 -2.11
CA VAL A 126 -10.61 -5.45 -2.06
C VAL A 126 -9.70 -6.68 -2.07
N PHE A 127 -8.76 -6.69 -2.99
CA PHE A 127 -7.76 -7.75 -3.12
C PHE A 127 -6.41 -7.25 -2.64
N ALA A 128 -5.61 -8.17 -2.10
CA ALA A 128 -4.21 -7.97 -1.78
C ALA A 128 -3.38 -9.08 -2.44
N ARG A 129 -2.32 -8.70 -3.15
CA ARG A 129 -1.33 -9.63 -3.72
C ARG A 129 -0.04 -9.51 -2.94
N ILE A 130 0.28 -10.52 -2.16
CA ILE A 130 1.37 -10.49 -1.19
C ILE A 130 2.36 -11.59 -1.56
N ASN A 131 3.66 -11.27 -1.60
CA ASN A 131 4.66 -12.32 -1.68
C ASN A 131 4.39 -13.36 -0.60
N ALA A 132 4.29 -14.65 -0.96
CA ALA A 132 3.85 -15.71 -0.04
C ALA A 132 4.80 -15.90 1.15
N SER A 133 6.05 -15.46 1.04
CA SER A 133 7.00 -15.42 2.17
C SER A 133 6.85 -14.17 3.06
N GLY A 134 5.95 -13.26 2.72
CA GLY A 134 5.69 -12.02 3.45
C GLY A 134 4.74 -12.21 4.63
N GLU A 135 5.09 -13.05 5.60
CA GLU A 135 4.25 -13.43 6.75
C GLU A 135 3.66 -12.22 7.49
N GLY A 136 4.45 -11.16 7.66
CA GLY A 136 4.00 -9.94 8.33
C GLY A 136 2.87 -9.23 7.59
N SER A 137 2.95 -9.16 6.25
CA SER A 137 1.89 -8.57 5.42
C SER A 137 0.64 -9.45 5.41
N ILE A 138 0.80 -10.77 5.29
CA ILE A 138 -0.31 -11.73 5.36
C ILE A 138 -1.04 -11.62 6.71
N ALA A 139 -0.29 -11.57 7.81
CA ALA A 139 -0.87 -11.44 9.15
C ALA A 139 -1.59 -10.10 9.35
N LEU A 140 -1.05 -9.01 8.78
CA LEU A 140 -1.65 -7.69 8.77
C LEU A 140 -3.00 -7.71 8.06
N HIS A 141 -3.06 -8.26 6.85
CA HIS A 141 -4.31 -8.32 6.06
C HIS A 141 -5.36 -9.21 6.73
N ARG A 142 -4.94 -10.35 7.33
CA ARG A 142 -5.86 -11.17 8.14
C ARG A 142 -6.49 -10.40 9.30
N LYS A 143 -5.71 -9.57 10.01
CA LYS A 143 -6.22 -8.68 11.08
C LYS A 143 -7.23 -7.65 10.57
N CYS A 144 -7.17 -7.30 9.29
CA CYS A 144 -8.11 -6.40 8.62
C CYS A 144 -9.28 -7.15 7.96
N GLY A 145 -9.44 -8.45 8.20
CA GLY A 145 -10.56 -9.25 7.69
C GLY A 145 -10.38 -9.79 6.28
N PHE A 146 -9.15 -9.80 5.75
CA PHE A 146 -8.87 -10.49 4.49
C PHE A 146 -8.76 -12.00 4.70
N GLU A 147 -9.32 -12.74 3.77
CA GLU A 147 -9.22 -14.20 3.70
C GLU A 147 -8.31 -14.62 2.54
N LEU A 148 -7.60 -15.73 2.71
CA LEU A 148 -6.75 -16.30 1.66
C LEU A 148 -7.64 -16.95 0.59
N VAL A 149 -7.53 -16.48 -0.65
CA VAL A 149 -8.21 -17.05 -1.81
C VAL A 149 -7.38 -18.22 -2.38
N GLY A 150 -6.07 -18.06 -2.44
CA GLY A 150 -5.17 -19.07 -2.98
C GLY A 150 -3.74 -18.58 -3.10
N ILE A 151 -2.87 -19.46 -3.59
CA ILE A 151 -1.46 -19.16 -3.86
C ILE A 151 -1.22 -19.31 -5.37
N GLU A 152 -0.68 -18.27 -5.97
CA GLU A 152 -0.18 -18.29 -7.35
C GLU A 152 1.29 -18.74 -7.30
N LEU A 153 1.58 -19.95 -7.81
CA LEU A 153 2.91 -20.52 -7.73
C LEU A 153 3.84 -19.94 -8.78
N GLU A 154 5.06 -19.58 -8.37
CA GLU A 154 6.17 -19.14 -9.23
C GLU A 154 5.81 -18.05 -10.23
N VAL A 155 4.86 -17.15 -9.86
CA VAL A 155 4.28 -16.15 -10.76
C VAL A 155 5.19 -14.94 -10.97
N GLY A 156 6.12 -14.66 -10.05
CA GLY A 156 7.06 -13.56 -10.15
C GLY A 156 8.52 -14.02 -10.08
N ARG A 157 9.42 -13.28 -10.74
CA ARG A 157 10.86 -13.56 -10.66
C ARG A 157 11.63 -12.31 -10.26
N LYS A 158 12.30 -12.36 -9.10
CA LYS A 158 13.11 -11.27 -8.57
C LYS A 158 14.31 -11.84 -7.81
N PHE A 159 15.46 -11.14 -7.84
CA PHE A 159 16.70 -11.58 -7.22
C PHE A 159 17.11 -13.02 -7.65
N SER A 160 16.90 -13.33 -8.92
CA SER A 160 17.18 -14.66 -9.53
C SER A 160 16.40 -15.82 -8.91
N ARG A 161 15.29 -15.54 -8.19
CA ARG A 161 14.41 -16.54 -7.57
C ARG A 161 12.98 -16.38 -8.08
N TRP A 162 12.27 -17.51 -8.15
CA TRP A 162 10.83 -17.52 -8.35
C TRP A 162 10.12 -17.24 -7.03
N HIS A 163 9.02 -16.53 -7.10
CA HIS A 163 8.22 -16.14 -5.94
C HIS A 163 6.77 -16.51 -6.16
N ASP A 164 6.19 -17.08 -5.12
CA ASP A 164 4.76 -17.32 -5.03
C ASP A 164 4.06 -16.06 -4.51
N VAL A 165 2.79 -15.88 -4.89
CA VAL A 165 1.94 -14.78 -4.43
C VAL A 165 0.72 -15.33 -3.73
N ALA A 166 0.51 -14.93 -2.50
CA ALA A 166 -0.74 -15.14 -1.78
C ALA A 166 -1.76 -14.10 -2.27
N LEU A 167 -2.85 -14.56 -2.86
CA LEU A 167 -4.01 -13.75 -3.18
C LEU A 167 -4.97 -13.75 -2.00
N MET A 168 -5.22 -12.59 -1.44
CA MET A 168 -6.16 -12.39 -0.34
C MET A 168 -7.29 -11.48 -0.76
N GLN A 169 -8.46 -11.62 -0.14
CA GLN A 169 -9.67 -10.86 -0.46
C GLN A 169 -10.40 -10.43 0.80
N HIS A 170 -10.92 -9.21 0.77
CA HIS A 170 -11.89 -8.68 1.72
C HIS A 170 -13.17 -8.29 0.98
N LEU A 171 -14.33 -8.76 1.44
CA LEU A 171 -15.63 -8.32 0.93
C LEU A 171 -16.17 -7.21 1.84
N ILE A 172 -16.54 -6.10 1.24
CA ILE A 172 -17.18 -4.97 1.92
C ILE A 172 -18.67 -5.26 2.03
N ASN A 173 -19.16 -5.35 3.26
CA ASN A 173 -20.57 -5.62 3.61
C ASN A 173 -21.32 -4.31 3.85
#